data_82779da4054fd058eb5282b7b977d4b3
#
_entry.id   82779da4054fd058eb5282b7b977d4b3
#
_cell.length_a   1.000
_cell.length_b   1.000
_cell.length_c   1.000
_cell.angle_alpha   90.00
_cell.angle_beta   90.00
_cell.angle_gamma   90.00
#
_symmetry.space_group_name_H-M   'P 1'
#
loop_
_entity.id
_entity.type
_entity.pdbx_description
1 polymer ?
#
loop_
_entity_poly.entity_id
_entity_poly.type
_entity_poly.pdbx_seq_one_letter_code
_entity_poly.pdbx_strand_id
1 'polypeptide(L)'
;MYTQSALTADGRQKKRRWKLFGGVAILLIGALCVGSWLLWHGDSDSAQTADKPSVSAEQGPRDIRETVESRPANAAGRMAFRFSADDMQAGESHAMPGMWATDKILAKGINRTLVGFKIGKDATTGDESWRIRLAGPICGTTRHVTVGDRTAVLFRSGADTHAPCDHVAFVDLDTGKKLWEARFSKVNALYDTPSVTMTRATVAVAWGKGSQAYDMDQGKLLWTSTPPPKCKDGGLAGGRALLIRTDCFDEKSLAGSYRVRKVDPRTGKVEWTYQVAKGVQSVYLVSAEPAVLAVAAGDVEITDLISLDEHGKYRVTIRVEGGHYVADCVDDEEDGAVDNCPTIVVGDGQVFLTSREDPDGTIVNNSNWIIGFDLATGKTVKKFESGHDQLLHPLRMSGDQLLALRESSDHITPMGLVSLNPRTGKETPYLYFDLPTEAWTLTDPTLNDIVVQNGRIFFGTKQASGPSHAKEKAWEWLVLGVGSAG
;
A
#
# COMPACT_ATOMS: atom_id res chain seq x y z
N MET A 1 -22.60 28.56 19.66
CA MET A 1 -21.64 28.99 20.70
C MET A 1 -20.34 28.30 20.33
N TYR A 2 -19.49 29.02 19.64
CA TYR A 2 -18.22 28.50 19.08
C TYR A 2 -17.11 28.72 20.11
N THR A 3 -16.36 27.69 20.45
CA THR A 3 -15.10 27.84 21.16
C THR A 3 -13.94 27.62 20.20
N GLN A 4 -13.32 28.72 19.81
CA GLN A 4 -12.01 28.77 19.17
C GLN A 4 -10.96 28.22 20.12
N SER A 5 -10.21 27.24 19.67
CA SER A 5 -8.96 26.85 20.33
C SER A 5 -7.80 27.56 19.64
N ALA A 6 -7.22 28.46 20.40
CA ALA A 6 -6.19 29.38 19.96
C ALA A 6 -4.83 28.68 19.77
N LEU A 7 -4.25 28.89 18.60
CA LEU A 7 -2.81 28.78 18.36
C LEU A 7 -2.19 30.15 18.67
N THR A 8 -1.67 30.34 19.87
CA THR A 8 -0.68 31.38 20.16
C THR A 8 0.23 30.92 21.29
N ALA A 9 1.40 30.49 20.92
CA ALA A 9 2.49 30.30 21.84
C ALA A 9 3.34 31.59 21.83
N ASP A 10 3.17 32.43 22.82
CA ASP A 10 4.01 33.61 23.04
C ASP A 10 5.19 33.25 23.93
N GLY A 11 6.37 33.39 23.37
CA GLY A 11 7.62 33.12 24.07
C GLY A 11 8.04 34.28 24.97
N ARG A 12 8.10 34.10 26.27
CA ARG A 12 8.84 34.98 27.16
C ARG A 12 10.03 34.28 27.80
N GLN A 13 11.19 34.73 27.37
CA GLN A 13 12.48 34.48 27.99
C GLN A 13 12.48 34.84 29.49
N LYS A 14 12.93 33.92 30.32
CA LYS A 14 13.48 34.24 31.63
C LYS A 14 14.94 33.79 31.70
N LYS A 15 15.84 34.80 31.53
CA LYS A 15 17.25 34.68 31.91
C LYS A 15 17.33 34.42 33.41
N ARG A 16 18.02 33.35 33.81
CA ARG A 16 18.62 33.28 35.16
C ARG A 16 20.02 32.70 35.04
N ARG A 17 20.95 33.56 35.45
CA ARG A 17 22.39 33.33 35.57
C ARG A 17 22.65 32.23 36.60
N TRP A 18 23.53 31.30 36.26
CA TRP A 18 24.40 30.72 37.28
C TRP A 18 25.80 30.55 36.69
N LYS A 19 26.73 31.20 37.35
CA LYS A 19 28.17 31.12 37.13
C LYS A 19 28.74 30.05 38.05
N LEU A 20 29.88 29.49 37.63
CA LEU A 20 30.91 28.80 38.39
C LEU A 20 30.66 27.31 38.73
N PHE A 21 31.34 26.45 38.00
CA PHE A 21 32.45 25.63 38.51
C PHE A 21 33.26 25.15 37.30
N GLY A 22 34.50 25.67 37.22
CA GLY A 22 35.47 25.24 36.25
C GLY A 22 36.39 24.18 36.82
N GLY A 23 37.03 23.48 35.94
CA GLY A 23 38.29 22.84 36.24
C GLY A 23 38.27 21.31 36.27
N VAL A 24 39.13 20.73 35.45
CA VAL A 24 39.56 19.33 35.42
C VAL A 24 38.72 18.41 34.55
N ALA A 25 38.95 18.43 33.25
CA ALA A 25 38.81 17.29 32.32
C ALA A 25 39.46 17.58 30.94
N ILE A 26 40.71 18.03 30.95
CA ILE A 26 41.51 18.20 29.72
C ILE A 26 42.75 17.30 29.85
N LEU A 27 42.63 16.01 29.79
CA LEU A 27 43.79 15.11 29.61
C LEU A 27 43.43 13.68 29.14
N LEU A 28 42.23 13.40 28.63
CA LEU A 28 41.92 12.08 28.11
C LEU A 28 41.34 12.04 26.64
N ILE A 29 41.45 13.14 25.90
CA ILE A 29 41.00 13.21 24.50
C ILE A 29 42.17 13.17 23.49
N GLY A 30 43.42 13.12 23.97
CA GLY A 30 44.60 13.14 23.12
C GLY A 30 45.01 11.81 22.46
N ALA A 31 44.42 10.66 22.82
CA ALA A 31 44.91 9.36 22.37
C ALA A 31 44.01 8.64 21.33
N LEU A 32 42.85 9.17 20.98
CA LEU A 32 41.93 8.55 19.99
C LEU A 32 41.86 9.25 18.62
N CYS A 33 42.56 10.39 18.45
CA CYS A 33 42.55 11.10 17.18
C CYS A 33 43.68 10.75 16.21
N VAL A 34 44.64 9.91 16.59
CA VAL A 34 45.76 9.55 15.69
C VAL A 34 45.53 8.23 14.93
N GLY A 35 44.55 7.41 15.37
CA GLY A 35 44.22 6.14 14.72
C GLY A 35 43.30 6.25 13.51
N SER A 36 42.54 7.33 13.34
CA SER A 36 41.54 7.45 12.26
C SER A 36 42.00 8.23 11.03
N TRP A 37 43.20 8.82 11.08
CA TRP A 37 43.73 9.62 9.95
C TRP A 37 44.49 8.81 8.89
N LEU A 38 44.83 7.55 9.18
CA LEU A 38 45.55 6.65 8.24
C LEU A 38 44.66 5.75 7.40
N LEU A 39 43.32 5.80 7.54
CA LEU A 39 42.36 5.03 6.75
C LEU A 39 41.61 5.86 5.71
N TRP A 40 41.96 7.12 5.49
CA TRP A 40 41.18 8.02 4.63
C TRP A 40 41.94 8.62 3.44
N HIS A 41 43.08 8.05 3.06
CA HIS A 41 43.77 8.41 1.80
C HIS A 41 44.07 7.14 0.99
N GLY A 42 43.08 6.74 0.22
CA GLY A 42 43.21 5.81 -0.87
C GLY A 42 42.36 6.34 -2.03
N ASP A 43 43.01 7.07 -2.93
CA ASP A 43 42.44 7.45 -4.20
C ASP A 43 41.99 6.21 -4.97
N SER A 44 40.75 6.24 -5.43
CA SER A 44 40.36 5.45 -6.62
C SER A 44 39.11 6.10 -7.22
N ASP A 45 39.26 6.75 -8.33
CA ASP A 45 38.22 7.04 -9.30
C ASP A 45 37.43 5.78 -9.60
N SER A 46 36.20 5.72 -9.17
CA SER A 46 35.25 4.67 -9.56
C SER A 46 34.00 5.33 -10.11
N ALA A 47 33.79 5.12 -11.40
CA ALA A 47 32.53 5.42 -12.08
C ALA A 47 31.33 4.95 -11.24
N GLN A 48 30.40 5.84 -10.97
CA GLN A 48 29.13 5.52 -10.30
C GLN A 48 28.30 4.60 -11.20
N THR A 49 28.46 3.31 -10.96
CA THR A 49 27.45 2.32 -11.37
C THR A 49 26.19 2.59 -10.58
N ALA A 50 25.07 2.76 -11.27
CA ALA A 50 23.74 2.87 -10.65
C ALA A 50 23.52 1.65 -9.74
N ASP A 51 23.48 1.89 -8.44
CA ASP A 51 23.23 0.84 -7.45
C ASP A 51 21.85 0.22 -7.67
N LYS A 52 21.82 -1.11 -7.70
CA LYS A 52 20.57 -1.88 -7.66
C LYS A 52 19.83 -1.54 -6.36
N PRO A 53 18.49 -1.46 -6.37
CA PRO A 53 17.72 -1.29 -5.15
C PRO A 53 18.12 -2.37 -4.14
N SER A 54 18.61 -1.95 -2.98
CA SER A 54 19.03 -2.88 -1.94
C SER A 54 17.80 -3.41 -1.22
N VAL A 55 17.55 -4.69 -1.36
CA VAL A 55 16.69 -5.43 -0.43
C VAL A 55 17.42 -5.50 0.90
N SER A 56 16.74 -5.24 2.01
CA SER A 56 17.35 -5.35 3.35
C SER A 56 18.09 -6.69 3.50
N ALA A 57 19.33 -6.68 3.95
CA ALA A 57 20.26 -7.81 3.93
C ALA A 57 19.82 -9.06 4.75
N GLU A 58 18.68 -9.00 5.43
CA GLU A 58 18.11 -10.06 6.26
C GLU A 58 16.86 -10.74 5.67
N GLN A 59 16.37 -10.29 4.51
CA GLN A 59 15.13 -10.84 3.93
C GLN A 59 15.42 -12.07 3.06
N GLY A 60 14.77 -13.19 3.39
CA GLY A 60 14.78 -14.42 2.58
C GLY A 60 13.76 -14.37 1.44
N PRO A 61 13.83 -15.28 0.46
CA PRO A 61 12.98 -15.27 -0.73
C PRO A 61 11.47 -15.42 -0.44
N ARG A 62 11.09 -15.82 0.79
CA ARG A 62 9.72 -15.99 1.28
C ARG A 62 9.22 -14.83 2.13
N ASP A 63 10.06 -13.86 2.41
CA ASP A 63 9.65 -12.65 3.11
C ASP A 63 8.94 -11.70 2.15
N ILE A 64 8.06 -10.87 2.67
CA ILE A 64 7.39 -9.84 1.87
C ILE A 64 8.42 -8.78 1.52
N ARG A 65 8.49 -8.45 0.25
CA ARG A 65 9.46 -7.49 -0.28
C ARG A 65 9.15 -6.07 0.20
N GLU A 66 10.15 -5.44 0.76
CA GLU A 66 10.16 -4.02 1.12
C GLU A 66 11.25 -3.32 0.30
N THR A 67 10.92 -2.99 -0.94
CA THR A 67 11.89 -2.39 -1.87
C THR A 67 12.27 -0.99 -1.42
N VAL A 68 13.57 -0.76 -1.26
CA VAL A 68 14.14 0.58 -1.14
C VAL A 68 14.51 1.06 -2.54
N GLU A 69 13.80 2.09 -3.01
CA GLU A 69 14.03 2.63 -4.35
C GLU A 69 15.30 3.48 -4.39
N SER A 70 16.12 3.25 -5.39
CA SER A 70 17.23 4.13 -5.71
C SER A 70 16.77 5.27 -6.59
N ARG A 71 17.25 6.48 -6.32
CA ARG A 71 16.98 7.63 -7.17
C ARG A 71 17.59 7.38 -8.56
N PRO A 72 16.82 7.52 -9.66
CA PRO A 72 17.36 7.47 -11.00
C PRO A 72 18.45 8.53 -11.23
N ALA A 73 19.46 8.21 -12.03
CA ALA A 73 20.53 9.16 -12.37
C ALA A 73 19.99 10.37 -13.14
N ASN A 74 18.96 10.16 -13.98
CA ASN A 74 18.24 11.19 -14.70
C ASN A 74 16.79 11.23 -14.20
N ALA A 75 16.34 12.39 -13.71
CA ALA A 75 14.98 12.59 -13.24
C ALA A 75 13.97 12.84 -14.38
N ALA A 76 14.42 13.04 -15.64
CA ALA A 76 13.51 13.12 -16.77
C ALA A 76 12.86 11.74 -17.00
N GLY A 77 11.55 11.68 -16.82
CA GLY A 77 10.76 10.48 -17.07
C GLY A 77 10.30 10.42 -18.54
N ARG A 78 10.15 9.21 -19.02
CA ARG A 78 9.49 8.94 -20.31
C ARG A 78 8.58 7.75 -20.19
N MET A 79 7.60 7.67 -21.06
CA MET A 79 6.76 6.49 -21.16
C MET A 79 7.64 5.27 -21.52
N ALA A 80 7.66 4.31 -20.62
CA ALA A 80 8.46 3.08 -20.75
C ALA A 80 7.59 1.84 -20.99
N PHE A 81 6.26 1.96 -20.77
CA PHE A 81 5.31 0.88 -20.98
C PHE A 81 3.93 1.44 -21.28
N ARG A 82 3.15 0.76 -22.12
CA ARG A 82 1.76 1.06 -22.40
C ARG A 82 1.00 -0.21 -22.77
N PHE A 83 -0.25 -0.28 -22.29
CA PHE A 83 -1.21 -1.30 -22.67
C PHE A 83 -2.59 -0.62 -22.79
N SER A 84 -3.27 -0.82 -23.92
CA SER A 84 -4.53 -0.13 -24.23
C SER A 84 -5.65 -1.13 -24.51
N ALA A 85 -6.88 -0.61 -24.55
CA ALA A 85 -8.09 -1.38 -24.81
C ALA A 85 -8.48 -1.43 -26.31
N ASP A 86 -7.53 -1.20 -27.22
CA ASP A 86 -7.78 -1.02 -28.66
C ASP A 86 -8.62 -2.13 -29.31
N ASP A 87 -8.58 -3.35 -28.75
CA ASP A 87 -9.26 -4.53 -29.28
C ASP A 87 -10.55 -4.90 -28.52
N MET A 88 -10.98 -4.08 -27.54
CA MET A 88 -12.23 -4.37 -26.81
C MET A 88 -13.47 -4.07 -27.67
N GLN A 89 -14.46 -4.98 -27.60
CA GLN A 89 -15.71 -4.80 -28.32
C GLN A 89 -16.65 -3.84 -27.59
N ALA A 90 -17.58 -3.23 -28.35
CA ALA A 90 -18.58 -2.34 -27.79
C ALA A 90 -19.44 -3.05 -26.73
N GLY A 91 -19.57 -2.41 -25.55
CA GLY A 91 -20.32 -2.94 -24.42
C GLY A 91 -19.61 -4.06 -23.64
N GLU A 92 -18.38 -4.39 -24.01
CA GLU A 92 -17.53 -5.33 -23.24
C GLU A 92 -16.98 -4.62 -22.00
N SER A 93 -17.02 -5.31 -20.85
CA SER A 93 -16.42 -4.82 -19.61
C SER A 93 -15.69 -5.96 -18.90
N HIS A 94 -14.50 -5.67 -18.42
CA HIS A 94 -13.68 -6.64 -17.71
C HIS A 94 -13.13 -6.06 -16.41
N ALA A 95 -13.29 -6.78 -15.31
CA ALA A 95 -12.55 -6.52 -14.09
C ALA A 95 -11.05 -6.76 -14.34
N MET A 96 -10.22 -5.86 -13.85
CA MET A 96 -8.75 -5.90 -13.95
C MET A 96 -8.10 -5.84 -12.56
N PRO A 97 -8.36 -6.81 -11.67
CA PRO A 97 -7.90 -6.77 -10.29
C PRO A 97 -6.42 -7.08 -10.19
N GLY A 98 -5.72 -6.29 -9.39
CA GLY A 98 -4.32 -6.48 -9.03
C GLY A 98 -3.32 -6.14 -10.12
N MET A 99 -2.26 -5.48 -9.70
CA MET A 99 -1.09 -5.16 -10.52
C MET A 99 0.18 -5.30 -9.68
N TRP A 100 1.18 -5.97 -10.23
CA TRP A 100 2.45 -6.22 -9.54
C TRP A 100 3.60 -5.98 -10.50
N ALA A 101 4.68 -5.45 -9.97
CA ALA A 101 5.91 -5.28 -10.74
C ALA A 101 7.09 -5.98 -10.08
N THR A 102 7.92 -6.62 -10.90
CA THR A 102 9.26 -7.08 -10.56
C THR A 102 10.29 -6.21 -11.30
N ASP A 103 11.55 -6.55 -11.24
CA ASP A 103 12.55 -5.86 -12.04
C ASP A 103 12.39 -6.11 -13.56
N LYS A 104 11.70 -7.19 -13.94
CA LYS A 104 11.60 -7.68 -15.33
C LYS A 104 10.20 -7.71 -15.89
N ILE A 105 9.21 -7.87 -15.03
CA ILE A 105 7.82 -8.14 -15.42
C ILE A 105 6.89 -7.15 -14.73
N LEU A 106 5.93 -6.66 -15.49
CA LEU A 106 4.70 -6.08 -14.98
C LEU A 106 3.58 -7.10 -15.16
N ALA A 107 3.00 -7.56 -14.07
CA ALA A 107 1.89 -8.51 -14.10
C ALA A 107 0.57 -7.81 -13.82
N LYS A 108 -0.48 -8.14 -14.55
CA LYS A 108 -1.84 -7.58 -14.41
C LYS A 108 -2.89 -8.69 -14.42
N GLY A 109 -3.85 -8.59 -13.53
CA GLY A 109 -5.06 -9.42 -13.60
C GLY A 109 -6.03 -8.87 -14.65
N ILE A 110 -6.59 -9.75 -15.48
CA ILE A 110 -7.59 -9.41 -16.50
C ILE A 110 -8.65 -10.50 -16.48
N ASN A 111 -9.81 -10.23 -15.89
CA ASN A 111 -10.88 -11.19 -15.68
C ASN A 111 -10.36 -12.49 -15.02
N ARG A 112 -10.24 -13.59 -15.75
CA ARG A 112 -9.73 -14.90 -15.28
C ARG A 112 -8.29 -15.19 -15.70
N THR A 113 -7.53 -14.18 -16.07
CA THR A 113 -6.19 -14.34 -16.62
C THR A 113 -5.22 -13.46 -15.89
N LEU A 114 -4.07 -13.99 -15.51
CA LEU A 114 -2.91 -13.20 -15.15
C LEU A 114 -2.01 -13.08 -16.39
N VAL A 115 -1.61 -11.87 -16.73
CA VAL A 115 -0.73 -11.59 -17.87
C VAL A 115 0.53 -10.88 -17.37
N GLY A 116 1.68 -11.37 -17.78
CA GLY A 116 2.98 -10.74 -17.49
C GLY A 116 3.56 -10.12 -18.74
N PHE A 117 3.93 -8.85 -18.64
CA PHE A 117 4.55 -8.06 -19.70
C PHE A 117 6.01 -7.78 -19.38
N LYS A 118 6.88 -7.84 -20.37
CA LYS A 118 8.29 -7.46 -20.22
C LYS A 118 8.43 -5.95 -20.00
N ILE A 119 9.20 -5.56 -18.98
CA ILE A 119 9.49 -4.17 -18.64
C ILE A 119 11.00 -3.86 -18.55
N GLY A 120 11.85 -4.73 -19.08
CA GLY A 120 13.30 -4.53 -19.13
C GLY A 120 13.71 -3.39 -20.06
N LYS A 121 15.03 -3.04 -20.06
CA LYS A 121 15.58 -1.97 -20.93
C LYS A 121 15.39 -2.27 -22.42
N ASP A 122 15.42 -3.55 -22.78
CA ASP A 122 15.34 -4.04 -24.16
C ASP A 122 13.94 -4.55 -24.52
N ALA A 123 12.94 -4.33 -23.66
CA ALA A 123 11.60 -4.81 -23.90
C ALA A 123 10.86 -3.90 -24.88
N THR A 124 10.20 -4.48 -25.88
CA THR A 124 9.23 -3.77 -26.69
C THR A 124 8.02 -3.46 -25.82
N THR A 125 7.49 -2.27 -25.95
CA THR A 125 6.36 -1.79 -25.17
C THR A 125 5.16 -2.70 -25.35
N GLY A 126 4.68 -3.32 -24.26
CA GLY A 126 3.50 -4.19 -24.27
C GLY A 126 3.76 -5.66 -24.66
N ASP A 127 5.03 -6.08 -24.86
CA ASP A 127 5.34 -7.48 -25.14
C ASP A 127 4.88 -8.39 -24.00
N GLU A 128 3.93 -9.28 -24.31
CA GLU A 128 3.52 -10.34 -23.41
C GLU A 128 4.66 -11.36 -23.24
N SER A 129 5.01 -11.64 -21.99
CA SER A 129 6.03 -12.62 -21.63
C SER A 129 5.38 -13.98 -21.32
N TRP A 130 4.28 -13.95 -20.60
CA TRP A 130 3.55 -15.13 -20.17
C TRP A 130 2.09 -14.82 -19.85
N ARG A 131 1.28 -15.89 -19.86
CA ARG A 131 -0.15 -15.85 -19.54
C ARG A 131 -0.57 -17.07 -18.73
N ILE A 132 -1.26 -16.85 -17.62
CA ILE A 132 -1.86 -17.90 -16.80
C ILE A 132 -3.37 -17.76 -16.89
N ARG A 133 -4.05 -18.79 -17.36
CA ARG A 133 -5.51 -18.85 -17.36
C ARG A 133 -5.99 -19.64 -16.14
N LEU A 134 -6.84 -19.02 -15.32
CA LEU A 134 -7.47 -19.62 -14.16
C LEU A 134 -8.81 -20.26 -14.55
N ALA A 135 -9.38 -21.08 -13.68
CA ALA A 135 -10.67 -21.75 -13.93
C ALA A 135 -11.83 -20.75 -14.02
N GLY A 136 -11.78 -19.68 -13.23
CA GLY A 136 -12.79 -18.64 -13.21
C GLY A 136 -12.18 -17.26 -12.99
N PRO A 137 -13.03 -16.20 -12.93
CA PRO A 137 -12.60 -14.82 -12.67
C PRO A 137 -11.79 -14.69 -11.38
N ILE A 138 -10.81 -13.79 -11.40
CA ILE A 138 -10.08 -13.38 -10.21
C ILE A 138 -11.08 -12.61 -9.32
N CYS A 139 -11.14 -12.98 -8.05
CA CYS A 139 -12.09 -12.47 -7.08
C CYS A 139 -11.42 -12.03 -5.77
N GLY A 140 -10.12 -11.90 -5.77
CA GLY A 140 -9.36 -11.36 -4.64
C GLY A 140 -7.87 -11.36 -4.96
N THR A 141 -7.18 -10.33 -4.51
CA THR A 141 -5.75 -10.14 -4.74
C THR A 141 -5.08 -9.65 -3.46
N THR A 142 -3.77 -9.83 -3.37
CA THR A 142 -2.96 -9.17 -2.35
C THR A 142 -1.96 -8.23 -3.02
N ARG A 143 -1.75 -7.06 -2.43
CA ARG A 143 -0.71 -6.12 -2.89
C ARG A 143 0.71 -6.61 -2.61
N HIS A 144 0.85 -7.64 -1.78
CA HIS A 144 2.15 -8.13 -1.36
C HIS A 144 2.83 -8.95 -2.47
N VAL A 145 4.13 -8.75 -2.59
CA VAL A 145 5.04 -9.54 -3.42
C VAL A 145 6.17 -10.02 -2.51
N THR A 146 6.61 -11.26 -2.66
CA THR A 146 7.77 -11.76 -1.91
C THR A 146 9.08 -11.26 -2.51
N VAL A 147 10.17 -11.37 -1.75
CA VAL A 147 11.54 -11.11 -2.26
C VAL A 147 11.88 -12.02 -3.45
N GLY A 148 11.27 -13.22 -3.50
CA GLY A 148 11.38 -14.14 -4.65
C GLY A 148 10.38 -13.87 -5.77
N ASP A 149 9.82 -12.67 -5.88
CA ASP A 149 8.93 -12.23 -6.95
C ASP A 149 7.67 -13.11 -7.11
N ARG A 150 7.01 -13.45 -5.98
CA ARG A 150 5.82 -14.29 -5.95
C ARG A 150 4.65 -13.58 -5.30
N THR A 151 3.43 -13.89 -5.75
CA THR A 151 2.19 -13.34 -5.19
C THR A 151 1.09 -14.40 -5.12
N ALA A 152 -0.03 -14.07 -4.44
CA ALA A 152 -1.19 -14.94 -4.33
C ALA A 152 -2.44 -14.23 -4.89
N VAL A 153 -3.32 -15.00 -5.51
CA VAL A 153 -4.61 -14.53 -6.02
C VAL A 153 -5.72 -15.51 -5.68
N LEU A 154 -6.91 -15.00 -5.45
CA LEU A 154 -8.14 -15.80 -5.36
C LEU A 154 -8.84 -15.83 -6.71
N PHE A 155 -9.51 -16.93 -7.00
CA PHE A 155 -10.31 -17.04 -8.22
C PHE A 155 -11.51 -17.96 -8.01
N ARG A 156 -12.52 -17.77 -8.82
CA ARG A 156 -13.75 -18.54 -8.78
C ARG A 156 -13.55 -19.95 -9.34
N SER A 157 -14.29 -20.91 -8.83
CA SER A 157 -14.20 -22.32 -9.28
C SER A 157 -14.70 -22.58 -10.70
N GLY A 158 -15.34 -21.61 -11.33
CA GLY A 158 -15.88 -21.71 -12.71
C GLY A 158 -15.95 -20.35 -13.41
N ALA A 159 -16.25 -20.38 -14.69
CA ALA A 159 -16.33 -19.19 -15.53
C ALA A 159 -17.55 -18.30 -15.23
N ASP A 160 -18.55 -18.83 -14.53
CA ASP A 160 -19.74 -18.09 -14.11
C ASP A 160 -19.37 -17.11 -12.97
N THR A 161 -19.86 -15.88 -13.09
CA THR A 161 -19.68 -14.84 -12.06
C THR A 161 -20.33 -15.20 -10.72
N HIS A 162 -21.29 -16.12 -10.71
CA HIS A 162 -21.92 -16.66 -9.50
C HIS A 162 -21.20 -17.90 -8.93
N ALA A 163 -20.15 -18.38 -9.57
CA ALA A 163 -19.34 -19.47 -9.02
C ALA A 163 -18.65 -18.98 -7.72
N PRO A 164 -18.50 -19.85 -6.71
CA PRO A 164 -17.84 -19.47 -5.45
C PRO A 164 -16.38 -19.09 -5.68
N CYS A 165 -15.94 -18.02 -4.97
CA CYS A 165 -14.55 -17.59 -4.88
C CYS A 165 -13.84 -18.45 -3.82
N ASP A 166 -13.45 -19.68 -4.18
CA ASP A 166 -12.99 -20.71 -3.22
C ASP A 166 -11.62 -21.31 -3.56
N HIS A 167 -10.91 -20.73 -4.51
CA HIS A 167 -9.57 -21.17 -4.91
C HIS A 167 -8.53 -20.08 -4.66
N VAL A 168 -7.35 -20.50 -4.20
CA VAL A 168 -6.16 -19.67 -4.08
C VAL A 168 -5.05 -20.24 -4.97
N ALA A 169 -4.39 -19.39 -5.75
CA ALA A 169 -3.19 -19.73 -6.49
C ALA A 169 -1.99 -18.90 -6.00
N PHE A 170 -0.83 -19.53 -5.90
CA PHE A 170 0.43 -18.88 -5.64
C PHE A 170 1.28 -18.92 -6.91
N VAL A 171 1.77 -17.76 -7.32
CA VAL A 171 2.30 -17.55 -8.67
C VAL A 171 3.67 -16.91 -8.58
N ASP A 172 4.60 -17.38 -9.41
CA ASP A 172 5.87 -16.76 -9.69
C ASP A 172 5.69 -15.73 -10.81
N LEU A 173 5.94 -14.47 -10.51
CA LEU A 173 5.69 -13.34 -11.41
C LEU A 173 6.73 -13.24 -12.54
N ASP A 174 7.99 -13.64 -12.27
CA ASP A 174 9.04 -13.56 -13.28
C ASP A 174 8.85 -14.59 -14.40
N THR A 175 8.36 -15.78 -14.03
CA THR A 175 8.23 -16.89 -14.98
C THR A 175 6.80 -17.16 -15.45
N GLY A 176 5.80 -16.60 -14.77
CA GLY A 176 4.39 -16.92 -15.02
C GLY A 176 4.01 -18.33 -14.61
N LYS A 177 4.76 -18.97 -13.72
CA LYS A 177 4.46 -20.32 -13.27
C LYS A 177 3.48 -20.28 -12.10
N LYS A 178 2.35 -20.97 -12.21
CA LYS A 178 1.52 -21.30 -11.06
C LYS A 178 2.24 -22.37 -10.24
N LEU A 179 2.76 -21.99 -9.06
CA LEU A 179 3.56 -22.86 -8.22
C LEU A 179 2.71 -23.92 -7.55
N TRP A 180 1.54 -23.52 -7.05
CA TRP A 180 0.51 -24.41 -6.52
C TRP A 180 -0.85 -23.72 -6.54
N GLU A 181 -1.87 -24.52 -6.32
CA GLU A 181 -3.26 -24.11 -6.19
C GLU A 181 -3.91 -24.93 -5.08
N ALA A 182 -4.77 -24.31 -4.30
CA ALA A 182 -5.54 -24.98 -3.26
C ALA A 182 -6.98 -24.50 -3.27
N ARG A 183 -7.89 -25.40 -2.94
CA ARG A 183 -9.28 -25.08 -2.68
C ARG A 183 -9.49 -24.99 -1.17
N PHE A 184 -10.01 -23.86 -0.71
CA PHE A 184 -10.39 -23.71 0.68
C PHE A 184 -11.87 -24.02 0.89
N SER A 185 -12.37 -23.98 2.11
CA SER A 185 -13.69 -24.48 2.49
C SER A 185 -14.85 -23.94 1.67
N LYS A 186 -16.02 -24.57 1.80
CA LYS A 186 -17.25 -24.21 1.11
C LYS A 186 -17.61 -22.74 1.36
N VAL A 187 -17.41 -21.92 0.34
CA VAL A 187 -17.75 -20.50 0.29
C VAL A 187 -19.16 -20.36 -0.28
N ASN A 188 -19.99 -19.52 0.34
CA ASN A 188 -21.27 -19.16 -0.23
C ASN A 188 -21.08 -17.94 -1.15
N ALA A 189 -21.21 -18.15 -2.45
CA ALA A 189 -20.99 -17.14 -3.48
C ALA A 189 -21.84 -15.87 -3.33
N LEU A 190 -22.96 -15.94 -2.60
CA LEU A 190 -23.88 -14.80 -2.43
C LEU A 190 -23.58 -13.95 -1.18
N TYR A 191 -22.88 -14.51 -0.18
CA TYR A 191 -22.76 -13.86 1.13
C TYR A 191 -21.33 -13.82 1.67
N ASP A 192 -20.41 -14.55 1.08
CA ASP A 192 -19.04 -14.63 1.55
C ASP A 192 -18.14 -13.85 0.57
N THR A 193 -17.41 -12.86 1.08
CA THR A 193 -16.39 -12.10 0.35
C THR A 193 -15.02 -12.55 0.86
N PRO A 194 -14.36 -13.50 0.19
CA PRO A 194 -13.06 -13.98 0.61
C PRO A 194 -11.97 -12.95 0.40
N SER A 195 -11.00 -12.93 1.33
CA SER A 195 -9.80 -12.12 1.24
C SER A 195 -8.55 -12.98 1.29
N VAL A 196 -7.47 -12.49 0.67
CA VAL A 196 -6.16 -13.14 0.67
C VAL A 196 -5.08 -12.14 1.05
N THR A 197 -4.13 -12.59 1.86
CA THR A 197 -2.92 -11.84 2.15
C THR A 197 -1.72 -12.75 2.26
N MET A 198 -0.53 -12.15 2.31
CA MET A 198 0.72 -12.87 2.49
C MET A 198 1.52 -12.25 3.63
N THR A 199 2.20 -13.10 4.34
CA THR A 199 3.19 -12.75 5.35
C THR A 199 4.34 -13.75 5.29
N ARG A 200 5.37 -13.60 6.09
CA ARG A 200 6.58 -14.45 6.09
C ARG A 200 6.26 -15.94 5.87
N ALA A 201 6.65 -16.49 4.73
CA ALA A 201 6.51 -17.89 4.33
C ALA A 201 5.08 -18.47 4.38
N THR A 202 4.05 -17.60 4.39
CA THR A 202 2.64 -18.02 4.57
C THR A 202 1.72 -17.24 3.64
N VAL A 203 0.79 -17.96 2.98
CA VAL A 203 -0.37 -17.40 2.29
C VAL A 203 -1.59 -17.66 3.17
N ALA A 204 -2.34 -16.61 3.52
CA ALA A 204 -3.54 -16.71 4.36
C ALA A 204 -4.78 -16.28 3.59
N VAL A 205 -5.89 -16.99 3.80
CA VAL A 205 -7.21 -16.70 3.24
C VAL A 205 -8.27 -16.67 4.35
N ALA A 206 -9.26 -15.76 4.22
CA ALA A 206 -10.46 -15.74 5.05
C ALA A 206 -11.69 -15.69 4.14
N TRP A 207 -12.81 -16.32 4.56
CA TRP A 207 -14.03 -16.39 3.76
C TRP A 207 -15.31 -16.24 4.60
N GLY A 208 -15.21 -15.51 5.70
CA GLY A 208 -16.33 -15.30 6.63
C GLY A 208 -16.48 -16.44 7.63
N LYS A 209 -16.70 -17.67 7.19
CA LYS A 209 -16.88 -18.83 8.10
C LYS A 209 -15.61 -19.35 8.72
N GLY A 210 -14.46 -18.81 8.33
CA GLY A 210 -13.17 -19.17 8.86
C GLY A 210 -12.02 -18.53 8.10
N SER A 211 -10.82 -18.91 8.52
CA SER A 211 -9.57 -18.58 7.87
C SER A 211 -8.65 -19.79 7.80
N GLN A 212 -7.81 -19.83 6.79
CA GLN A 212 -6.81 -20.87 6.56
C GLN A 212 -5.48 -20.23 6.16
N ALA A 213 -4.40 -20.94 6.46
CA ALA A 213 -3.09 -20.57 5.97
C ALA A 213 -2.36 -21.75 5.34
N TYR A 214 -1.56 -21.42 4.33
CA TYR A 214 -0.82 -22.38 3.53
C TYR A 214 0.66 -22.05 3.54
N ASP A 215 1.50 -23.09 3.52
CA ASP A 215 2.92 -22.96 3.30
C ASP A 215 3.19 -22.39 1.89
N MET A 216 3.99 -21.34 1.78
CA MET A 216 4.28 -20.68 0.49
C MET A 216 4.93 -21.62 -0.53
N ASP A 217 5.86 -22.49 -0.10
CA ASP A 217 6.62 -23.30 -1.04
C ASP A 217 5.84 -24.54 -1.49
N GLN A 218 5.07 -25.13 -0.58
CA GLN A 218 4.43 -26.44 -0.80
C GLN A 218 2.93 -26.34 -1.05
N GLY A 219 2.28 -25.21 -0.76
CA GLY A 219 0.82 -25.10 -0.80
C GLY A 219 0.13 -25.98 0.25
N LYS A 220 0.89 -26.52 1.21
CA LYS A 220 0.35 -27.37 2.27
C LYS A 220 -0.42 -26.54 3.30
N LEU A 221 -1.63 -27.01 3.63
CA LEU A 221 -2.42 -26.42 4.72
C LEU A 221 -1.63 -26.50 6.03
N LEU A 222 -1.45 -25.34 6.67
CA LEU A 222 -0.77 -25.18 7.94
C LEU A 222 -1.76 -25.25 9.10
N TRP A 223 -2.81 -24.45 9.02
CA TRP A 223 -3.86 -24.39 10.04
C TRP A 223 -5.18 -23.94 9.45
N THR A 224 -6.25 -24.20 10.19
CA THR A 224 -7.61 -23.69 9.97
C THR A 224 -8.11 -23.08 11.27
N SER A 225 -8.72 -21.91 11.18
CA SER A 225 -9.41 -21.23 12.29
C SER A 225 -10.89 -21.11 11.96
N THR A 226 -11.72 -21.34 12.96
CA THR A 226 -13.19 -21.11 12.88
C THR A 226 -13.54 -20.04 13.89
N PRO A 227 -14.22 -18.95 13.49
CA PRO A 227 -14.62 -17.90 14.42
C PRO A 227 -15.68 -18.43 15.41
N PRO A 228 -15.86 -17.76 16.55
CA PRO A 228 -16.94 -18.10 17.50
C PRO A 228 -18.32 -18.05 16.84
N PRO A 229 -19.32 -18.71 17.42
CA PRO A 229 -20.70 -18.61 16.93
C PRO A 229 -21.17 -17.14 16.81
N LYS A 230 -21.91 -16.82 15.76
CA LYS A 230 -22.37 -15.45 15.41
C LYS A 230 -21.27 -14.48 15.01
N CYS A 231 -20.06 -14.97 14.80
CA CYS A 231 -18.94 -14.19 14.27
C CYS A 231 -18.50 -14.74 12.91
N LYS A 232 -17.83 -13.89 12.14
CA LYS A 232 -17.17 -14.25 10.90
C LYS A 232 -15.75 -13.67 10.87
N ASP A 233 -14.80 -14.34 10.23
CA ASP A 233 -13.51 -13.77 9.91
C ASP A 233 -13.68 -12.89 8.67
N GLY A 234 -13.81 -11.58 8.90
CA GLY A 234 -14.23 -10.59 7.91
C GLY A 234 -13.10 -10.05 7.06
N GLY A 235 -11.84 -10.47 7.29
CA GLY A 235 -10.72 -10.09 6.45
C GLY A 235 -9.36 -10.18 7.14
N LEU A 236 -8.31 -10.00 6.36
CA LEU A 236 -6.92 -10.21 6.74
C LEU A 236 -6.05 -9.01 6.38
N ALA A 237 -4.98 -8.78 7.14
CA ALA A 237 -3.87 -7.94 6.72
C ALA A 237 -2.53 -8.67 6.96
N GLY A 238 -1.65 -8.58 5.98
CA GLY A 238 -0.36 -9.26 5.95
C GLY A 238 0.85 -8.31 6.00
N GLY A 239 1.94 -8.75 5.41
CA GLY A 239 3.22 -8.05 5.45
C GLY A 239 4.15 -8.63 6.50
N ARG A 240 4.58 -7.82 7.47
CA ARG A 240 5.48 -8.27 8.56
C ARG A 240 4.78 -9.14 9.60
N ALA A 241 3.47 -9.00 9.78
CA ALA A 241 2.65 -9.76 10.71
C ALA A 241 1.36 -10.22 10.03
N LEU A 242 0.56 -11.06 10.70
CA LEU A 242 -0.76 -11.47 10.24
C LEU A 242 -1.83 -11.01 11.23
N LEU A 243 -2.71 -10.15 10.77
CA LEU A 243 -3.91 -9.75 11.48
C LEU A 243 -5.15 -10.37 10.86
N ILE A 244 -6.11 -10.74 11.71
CA ILE A 244 -7.43 -11.22 11.33
C ILE A 244 -8.49 -10.32 11.97
N ARG A 245 -9.36 -9.71 11.16
CA ARG A 245 -10.56 -9.04 11.63
C ARG A 245 -11.66 -10.08 11.83
N THR A 246 -12.30 -10.06 12.98
CA THR A 246 -13.46 -10.91 13.31
C THR A 246 -14.64 -10.00 13.58
N ASP A 247 -15.70 -10.15 12.81
CA ASP A 247 -16.94 -9.39 12.86
C ASP A 247 -18.00 -10.25 13.55
N CYS A 248 -18.58 -9.76 14.63
CA CYS A 248 -19.61 -10.47 15.40
C CYS A 248 -20.90 -9.67 15.38
N PHE A 249 -22.03 -10.35 15.24
CA PHE A 249 -23.35 -9.75 15.24
C PHE A 249 -24.21 -10.30 16.38
N ASP A 250 -24.78 -9.43 17.18
CA ASP A 250 -25.72 -9.78 18.23
C ASP A 250 -27.16 -9.53 17.76
N GLU A 251 -27.87 -10.61 17.46
CA GLU A 251 -29.27 -10.56 16.98
C GLU A 251 -30.24 -9.91 17.97
N LYS A 252 -29.91 -9.88 19.25
CA LYS A 252 -30.82 -9.29 20.28
C LYS A 252 -30.71 -7.78 20.30
N SER A 253 -29.53 -7.26 20.24
CA SER A 253 -29.24 -5.81 20.23
C SER A 253 -29.20 -5.22 18.84
N LEU A 254 -29.17 -6.06 17.77
CA LEU A 254 -28.91 -5.70 16.39
C LEU A 254 -27.59 -4.93 16.22
N ALA A 255 -26.63 -5.16 17.13
CA ALA A 255 -25.36 -4.47 17.17
C ALA A 255 -24.23 -5.35 16.65
N GLY A 256 -23.41 -4.76 15.78
CA GLY A 256 -22.12 -5.30 15.37
C GLY A 256 -21.03 -5.06 16.42
N SER A 257 -20.04 -5.91 16.44
CA SER A 257 -18.81 -5.69 17.20
C SER A 257 -17.62 -6.31 16.49
N TYR A 258 -16.44 -5.69 16.59
CA TYR A 258 -15.24 -6.09 15.89
C TYR A 258 -14.13 -6.47 16.86
N ARG A 259 -13.38 -7.48 16.47
CA ARG A 259 -12.13 -7.87 17.13
C ARG A 259 -11.02 -7.97 16.09
N VAL A 260 -9.83 -7.56 16.47
CA VAL A 260 -8.62 -7.76 15.67
C VAL A 260 -7.69 -8.67 16.44
N ARG A 261 -7.24 -9.73 15.79
CA ARG A 261 -6.34 -10.73 16.36
C ARG A 261 -5.02 -10.72 15.59
N LYS A 262 -3.89 -10.63 16.28
CA LYS A 262 -2.59 -10.99 15.71
C LYS A 262 -2.38 -12.47 15.95
N VAL A 263 -2.02 -13.17 14.88
CA VAL A 263 -1.78 -14.61 14.94
C VAL A 263 -0.39 -14.95 14.40
N ASP A 264 0.24 -15.97 14.98
CA ASP A 264 1.43 -16.54 14.40
C ASP A 264 1.11 -17.15 13.04
N PRO A 265 1.77 -16.72 11.95
CA PRO A 265 1.40 -17.10 10.59
C PRO A 265 1.55 -18.61 10.32
N ARG A 266 2.46 -19.30 11.02
CA ARG A 266 2.77 -20.70 10.78
C ARG A 266 1.90 -21.65 11.58
N THR A 267 1.41 -21.23 12.74
CA THR A 267 0.67 -22.09 13.67
C THR A 267 -0.79 -21.66 13.87
N GLY A 268 -1.16 -20.44 13.50
CA GLY A 268 -2.48 -19.86 13.74
C GLY A 268 -2.73 -19.52 15.21
N LYS A 269 -1.71 -19.65 16.08
CA LYS A 269 -1.82 -19.31 17.50
C LYS A 269 -2.04 -17.82 17.67
N VAL A 270 -3.08 -17.44 18.42
CA VAL A 270 -3.36 -16.03 18.74
C VAL A 270 -2.29 -15.51 19.69
N GLU A 271 -1.61 -14.43 19.30
CA GLU A 271 -0.63 -13.73 20.12
C GLU A 271 -1.32 -12.70 21.02
N TRP A 272 -2.24 -11.92 20.44
CA TRP A 272 -3.08 -10.98 21.17
C TRP A 272 -4.41 -10.76 20.46
N THR A 273 -5.37 -10.17 21.21
CA THR A 273 -6.68 -9.77 20.69
C THR A 273 -7.00 -8.37 21.17
N TYR A 274 -7.36 -7.49 20.25
CA TYR A 274 -7.90 -6.17 20.53
C TYR A 274 -9.42 -6.16 20.29
N GLN A 275 -10.19 -5.74 21.31
CA GLN A 275 -11.63 -5.54 21.17
C GLN A 275 -11.88 -4.09 20.77
N VAL A 276 -12.42 -3.88 19.57
CA VAL A 276 -12.81 -2.55 19.10
C VAL A 276 -14.00 -2.03 19.91
N ALA A 277 -14.06 -0.72 20.13
CA ALA A 277 -15.12 -0.06 20.88
C ALA A 277 -16.49 -0.36 20.27
N LYS A 278 -17.52 -0.36 21.11
CA LYS A 278 -18.91 -0.51 20.65
C LYS A 278 -19.33 0.73 19.87
N GLY A 279 -20.21 0.54 18.88
CA GLY A 279 -20.72 1.62 18.04
C GLY A 279 -19.88 1.93 16.81
N VAL A 280 -18.74 1.25 16.63
CA VAL A 280 -17.98 1.27 15.37
C VAL A 280 -18.75 0.47 14.33
N GLN A 281 -18.93 1.04 13.14
CA GLN A 281 -19.68 0.43 12.03
C GLN A 281 -18.80 -0.33 11.06
N SER A 282 -17.56 0.13 10.85
CA SER A 282 -16.59 -0.52 9.97
C SER A 282 -15.18 -0.47 10.57
N VAL A 283 -14.38 -1.47 10.28
CA VAL A 283 -12.98 -1.58 10.71
C VAL A 283 -12.14 -2.07 9.53
N TYR A 284 -11.11 -1.33 9.17
CA TYR A 284 -10.12 -1.71 8.17
C TYR A 284 -8.76 -1.89 8.82
N LEU A 285 -7.95 -2.75 8.25
CA LEU A 285 -6.62 -3.11 8.75
C LEU A 285 -5.55 -2.39 7.90
N VAL A 286 -5.28 -1.13 8.21
CA VAL A 286 -4.36 -0.29 7.41
C VAL A 286 -2.95 -0.87 7.36
N SER A 287 -2.48 -1.38 8.49
CA SER A 287 -1.16 -2.01 8.62
C SER A 287 -1.19 -3.10 9.68
N ALA A 288 -0.48 -4.20 9.40
CA ALA A 288 -0.35 -5.29 10.35
C ALA A 288 0.79 -5.09 11.37
N GLU A 289 1.87 -4.40 10.96
CA GLU A 289 2.99 -4.09 11.86
C GLU A 289 3.73 -2.82 11.38
N PRO A 290 3.69 -1.71 12.16
CA PRO A 290 2.87 -1.53 13.37
C PRO A 290 1.37 -1.68 13.10
N ALA A 291 0.61 -2.18 14.08
CA ALA A 291 -0.83 -2.38 13.89
C ALA A 291 -1.57 -1.04 13.91
N VAL A 292 -2.20 -0.71 12.78
CA VAL A 292 -3.01 0.50 12.60
C VAL A 292 -4.35 0.10 12.00
N LEU A 293 -5.42 0.54 12.64
CA LEU A 293 -6.80 0.30 12.23
C LEU A 293 -7.43 1.61 11.78
N ALA A 294 -8.21 1.59 10.72
CA ALA A 294 -9.12 2.68 10.38
C ALA A 294 -10.53 2.27 10.78
N VAL A 295 -11.26 3.16 11.42
CA VAL A 295 -12.60 2.86 11.95
C VAL A 295 -13.59 3.94 11.57
N ALA A 296 -14.82 3.51 11.27
CA ALA A 296 -15.98 4.37 11.09
C ALA A 296 -16.83 4.33 12.38
N ALA A 297 -16.79 5.41 13.17
CA ALA A 297 -17.47 5.49 14.46
C ALA A 297 -18.67 6.46 14.36
N GLY A 298 -19.87 5.89 14.20
CA GLY A 298 -21.12 6.68 14.11
C GLY A 298 -21.41 7.26 12.73
N ASP A 299 -20.57 7.00 11.75
CA ASP A 299 -20.71 7.40 10.35
C ASP A 299 -20.35 6.21 9.43
N VAL A 300 -20.53 6.37 8.13
CA VAL A 300 -20.10 5.41 7.10
C VAL A 300 -18.66 5.69 6.66
N GLU A 301 -18.19 6.94 6.78
CA GLU A 301 -16.83 7.36 6.48
C GLU A 301 -15.88 7.02 7.63
N ILE A 302 -14.61 6.85 7.34
CA ILE A 302 -13.56 6.66 8.35
C ILE A 302 -13.44 7.93 9.19
N THR A 303 -13.62 7.78 10.49
CA THR A 303 -13.57 8.89 11.46
C THR A 303 -12.26 8.93 12.23
N ASP A 304 -11.65 7.77 12.44
CA ASP A 304 -10.48 7.66 13.31
C ASP A 304 -9.49 6.60 12.82
N LEU A 305 -8.21 6.84 13.09
CA LEU A 305 -7.16 5.82 13.02
C LEU A 305 -6.74 5.44 14.44
N ILE A 306 -6.69 4.15 14.72
CA ILE A 306 -6.29 3.60 16.02
C ILE A 306 -4.93 2.92 15.86
N SER A 307 -3.95 3.37 16.64
CA SER A 307 -2.64 2.72 16.75
C SER A 307 -2.60 1.77 17.94
N LEU A 308 -2.09 0.57 17.73
CA LEU A 308 -1.87 -0.42 18.78
C LEU A 308 -0.37 -0.68 18.97
N ASP A 309 0.02 -1.12 20.17
CA ASP A 309 1.38 -1.56 20.43
C ASP A 309 1.62 -3.02 19.96
N GLU A 310 2.82 -3.50 20.11
CA GLU A 310 3.23 -4.88 19.75
C GLU A 310 2.46 -5.99 20.49
N HIS A 311 1.85 -5.64 21.63
CA HIS A 311 1.02 -6.53 22.45
C HIS A 311 -0.49 -6.34 22.19
N GLY A 312 -0.87 -5.55 21.18
CA GLY A 312 -2.25 -5.27 20.84
C GLY A 312 -2.96 -4.32 21.81
N LYS A 313 -2.22 -3.57 22.63
CA LYS A 313 -2.81 -2.56 23.50
C LYS A 313 -2.97 -1.24 22.76
N TYR A 314 -4.05 -0.57 23.05
CA TYR A 314 -4.32 0.77 22.55
C TYR A 314 -3.19 1.75 22.91
N ARG A 315 -2.72 2.50 21.93
CA ARG A 315 -1.76 3.60 22.08
C ARG A 315 -2.45 4.96 21.97
N VAL A 316 -3.05 5.22 20.81
CA VAL A 316 -3.62 6.51 20.50
C VAL A 316 -4.70 6.39 19.41
N THR A 317 -5.62 7.34 19.42
CA THR A 317 -6.56 7.61 18.32
C THR A 317 -6.16 8.91 17.63
N ILE A 318 -6.06 8.86 16.30
CA ILE A 318 -5.85 10.01 15.43
C ILE A 318 -7.18 10.28 14.74
N ARG A 319 -7.81 11.43 15.03
CA ARG A 319 -9.08 11.83 14.42
C ARG A 319 -8.84 12.33 13.01
N VAL A 320 -9.62 11.79 12.08
CA VAL A 320 -9.60 12.18 10.67
C VAL A 320 -10.97 12.65 10.17
N GLU A 321 -11.96 12.64 11.08
CA GLU A 321 -13.31 13.15 10.80
C GLU A 321 -13.33 14.64 10.45
N GLY A 322 -14.44 15.10 9.89
CA GLY A 322 -14.69 16.53 9.62
C GLY A 322 -14.22 17.01 8.27
N GLY A 323 -13.89 16.09 7.36
CA GLY A 323 -13.62 16.41 5.96
C GLY A 323 -12.26 17.07 5.69
N HIS A 324 -11.34 17.07 6.67
CA HIS A 324 -10.01 17.66 6.51
C HIS A 324 -8.98 16.73 5.89
N TYR A 325 -9.24 15.42 5.93
CA TYR A 325 -8.31 14.38 5.45
C TYR A 325 -9.02 13.43 4.51
N VAL A 326 -8.24 12.84 3.60
CA VAL A 326 -8.66 11.72 2.77
C VAL A 326 -8.16 10.45 3.44
N ALA A 327 -9.09 9.66 3.95
CA ALA A 327 -8.82 8.40 4.61
C ALA A 327 -9.73 7.33 4.00
N ASP A 328 -9.44 6.94 2.76
CA ASP A 328 -10.26 5.97 2.06
C ASP A 328 -9.66 4.58 2.18
N CYS A 329 -10.45 3.67 2.69
CA CYS A 329 -10.23 2.24 2.57
C CYS A 329 -11.36 1.69 1.71
N VAL A 330 -11.01 1.06 0.61
CA VAL A 330 -11.98 0.51 -0.32
C VAL A 330 -12.47 -0.82 0.24
N ASP A 331 -13.75 -0.87 0.57
CA ASP A 331 -14.47 -2.12 0.81
C ASP A 331 -14.97 -2.56 -0.56
N ASP A 332 -14.11 -3.18 -1.32
CA ASP A 332 -14.51 -3.72 -2.61
C ASP A 332 -15.36 -4.95 -2.29
N GLU A 333 -16.67 -4.84 -2.48
CA GLU A 333 -17.61 -5.96 -2.26
C GLU A 333 -17.19 -7.21 -3.04
N GLU A 334 -16.40 -7.04 -4.10
CA GLU A 334 -15.87 -8.12 -4.91
C GLU A 334 -14.59 -8.73 -4.33
N ASP A 335 -13.72 -7.93 -3.68
CA ASP A 335 -12.37 -8.38 -3.28
C ASP A 335 -12.26 -8.74 -1.79
N GLY A 336 -13.22 -8.39 -0.92
CA GLY A 336 -13.18 -8.67 0.51
C GLY A 336 -11.92 -8.18 1.24
N ALA A 337 -11.13 -7.35 0.60
CA ALA A 337 -9.84 -6.88 1.09
C ALA A 337 -10.04 -5.75 2.10
N VAL A 338 -9.83 -6.04 3.38
CA VAL A 338 -9.92 -5.05 4.47
C VAL A 338 -8.61 -4.30 4.71
N ASP A 339 -7.56 -4.62 3.98
CA ASP A 339 -6.24 -3.96 4.02
C ASP A 339 -5.98 -3.06 2.79
N ASN A 340 -7.00 -2.81 1.97
CA ASN A 340 -6.91 -1.92 0.82
C ASN A 340 -7.24 -0.47 1.22
N CYS A 341 -6.25 0.25 1.76
CA CYS A 341 -6.37 1.67 2.13
C CYS A 341 -5.36 2.49 1.30
N PRO A 342 -5.66 2.79 0.02
CA PRO A 342 -4.69 3.35 -0.92
C PRO A 342 -4.23 4.77 -0.59
N THR A 343 -4.99 5.50 0.22
CA THR A 343 -4.69 6.89 0.61
C THR A 343 -3.91 6.98 1.93
N ILE A 344 -3.63 5.84 2.58
CA ILE A 344 -3.01 5.79 3.89
C ILE A 344 -1.71 4.98 3.83
N VAL A 345 -0.60 5.57 4.23
CA VAL A 345 0.70 4.89 4.31
C VAL A 345 1.21 4.88 5.74
N VAL A 346 1.69 3.72 6.18
CA VAL A 346 2.25 3.52 7.54
C VAL A 346 3.71 3.13 7.44
N GLY A 347 4.56 3.82 8.20
CA GLY A 347 5.98 3.48 8.31
C GLY A 347 6.77 4.52 9.12
N ASP A 348 8.00 4.18 9.48
CA ASP A 348 8.90 5.01 10.33
C ASP A 348 8.22 5.54 11.62
N GLY A 349 7.32 4.74 12.23
CA GLY A 349 6.57 5.12 13.42
C GLY A 349 5.48 6.17 13.20
N GLN A 350 5.13 6.43 11.96
CA GLN A 350 4.14 7.43 11.55
C GLN A 350 3.06 6.81 10.65
N VAL A 351 1.93 7.50 10.56
CA VAL A 351 0.92 7.30 9.50
C VAL A 351 0.81 8.59 8.70
N PHE A 352 0.77 8.45 7.39
CA PHE A 352 0.70 9.54 6.43
C PHE A 352 -0.66 9.54 5.75
N LEU A 353 -1.29 10.70 5.73
CA LEU A 353 -2.60 10.99 5.13
C LEU A 353 -2.49 12.20 4.23
N THR A 354 -3.38 12.28 3.26
CA THR A 354 -3.57 13.47 2.43
C THR A 354 -4.63 14.38 3.04
N SER A 355 -4.41 15.70 3.05
CA SER A 355 -5.49 16.64 3.31
C SER A 355 -6.43 16.69 2.11
N ARG A 356 -7.69 17.07 2.31
CA ARG A 356 -8.60 17.36 1.18
C ARG A 356 -8.10 18.56 0.41
N GLU A 357 -8.34 18.55 -0.88
CA GLU A 357 -8.21 19.74 -1.73
C GLU A 357 -9.15 20.81 -1.21
N ASP A 358 -8.65 22.04 -1.19
CA ASP A 358 -9.44 23.22 -0.81
C ASP A 358 -10.20 23.09 0.53
N PRO A 359 -9.49 22.96 1.67
CA PRO A 359 -10.13 22.89 2.97
C PRO A 359 -10.95 24.15 3.32
N ASP A 360 -10.76 25.26 2.60
CA ASP A 360 -11.44 26.56 2.82
C ASP A 360 -12.55 26.85 1.80
N GLY A 361 -12.82 25.94 0.83
CA GLY A 361 -13.89 26.09 -0.17
C GLY A 361 -13.66 27.20 -1.21
N THR A 362 -12.44 27.66 -1.34
CA THR A 362 -12.05 28.66 -2.35
C THR A 362 -11.40 27.97 -3.54
N ILE A 363 -12.11 27.79 -4.63
CA ILE A 363 -11.76 27.08 -5.88
C ILE A 363 -10.44 27.58 -6.55
N VAL A 364 -9.68 28.44 -5.91
CA VAL A 364 -8.59 29.17 -6.57
C VAL A 364 -7.25 28.44 -6.55
N ASN A 365 -7.06 27.42 -5.70
CA ASN A 365 -5.78 26.72 -5.60
C ASN A 365 -6.01 25.23 -5.31
N ASN A 366 -6.05 24.40 -6.34
CA ASN A 366 -6.03 22.94 -6.18
C ASN A 366 -4.66 22.51 -5.59
N SER A 367 -4.58 22.42 -4.28
CA SER A 367 -3.39 22.00 -3.58
C SER A 367 -3.75 21.24 -2.31
N ASN A 368 -2.93 20.30 -1.93
CA ASN A 368 -3.10 19.52 -0.72
C ASN A 368 -1.79 19.38 0.05
N TRP A 369 -1.84 18.64 1.14
CA TRP A 369 -0.67 18.28 1.93
C TRP A 369 -0.67 16.80 2.25
N ILE A 370 0.50 16.20 2.32
CA ILE A 370 0.67 14.95 3.05
C ILE A 370 1.05 15.31 4.49
N ILE A 371 0.33 14.76 5.45
CA ILE A 371 0.53 15.00 6.88
C ILE A 371 0.92 13.69 7.54
N GLY A 372 2.05 13.70 8.26
CA GLY A 372 2.52 12.60 9.09
C GLY A 372 2.09 12.77 10.54
N PHE A 373 1.48 11.72 11.11
CA PHE A 373 1.11 11.65 12.53
C PHE A 373 1.93 10.57 13.22
N ASP A 374 2.47 10.88 14.37
CA ASP A 374 3.21 9.94 15.21
C ASP A 374 2.28 8.89 15.81
N LEU A 375 2.59 7.63 15.62
CA LEU A 375 1.75 6.49 16.05
C LEU A 375 1.76 6.24 17.57
N ALA A 376 2.66 6.87 18.32
CA ALA A 376 2.69 6.76 19.77
C ALA A 376 1.89 7.87 20.45
N THR A 377 1.85 9.06 19.85
CA THR A 377 1.28 10.26 20.48
C THR A 377 0.07 10.84 19.75
N GLY A 378 -0.18 10.44 18.50
CA GLY A 378 -1.22 10.98 17.62
C GLY A 378 -0.97 12.42 17.15
N LYS A 379 0.18 12.98 17.46
CA LYS A 379 0.49 14.38 17.09
C LYS A 379 1.01 14.47 15.67
N THR A 380 0.68 15.55 14.99
CA THR A 380 1.29 15.91 13.72
C THR A 380 2.80 16.10 13.90
N VAL A 381 3.59 15.39 13.10
CA VAL A 381 5.05 15.43 13.12
C VAL A 381 5.57 16.22 11.93
N LYS A 382 5.01 15.98 10.77
CA LYS A 382 5.48 16.56 9.52
C LYS A 382 4.31 16.87 8.58
N LYS A 383 4.51 17.92 7.78
CA LYS A 383 3.63 18.35 6.72
C LYS A 383 4.48 18.56 5.46
N PHE A 384 4.01 18.02 4.33
CA PHE A 384 4.60 18.22 3.01
C PHE A 384 3.57 18.92 2.13
N GLU A 385 3.92 20.07 1.59
CA GLU A 385 3.04 20.87 0.75
C GLU A 385 3.18 20.46 -0.71
N SER A 386 2.05 20.30 -1.42
CA SER A 386 2.07 19.96 -2.83
C SER A 386 2.58 21.10 -3.71
N GLY A 387 2.35 22.34 -3.33
CA GLY A 387 2.54 23.52 -4.15
C GLY A 387 1.27 23.91 -4.89
N HIS A 388 1.36 24.98 -5.66
CA HIS A 388 0.22 25.53 -6.41
C HIS A 388 -0.12 24.61 -7.58
N ASP A 389 -1.40 24.35 -7.80
CA ASP A 389 -1.93 23.48 -8.86
C ASP A 389 -1.31 22.07 -8.92
N GLN A 390 -0.93 21.57 -7.75
CA GLN A 390 -0.39 20.22 -7.59
C GLN A 390 -1.01 19.49 -6.41
N LEU A 391 -1.14 18.18 -6.54
CA LEU A 391 -1.62 17.27 -5.50
C LEU A 391 -0.53 16.26 -5.14
N LEU A 392 -0.42 15.92 -3.86
CA LEU A 392 0.47 14.86 -3.37
C LEU A 392 -0.35 13.67 -2.90
N HIS A 393 -0.05 12.49 -3.42
CA HIS A 393 -0.65 11.23 -3.02
C HIS A 393 0.44 10.31 -2.42
N PRO A 394 0.35 9.91 -1.14
CA PRO A 394 1.30 8.99 -0.56
C PRO A 394 1.13 7.60 -1.18
N LEU A 395 2.21 6.96 -1.60
CA LEU A 395 2.15 5.66 -2.28
C LEU A 395 2.61 4.51 -1.37
N ARG A 396 3.82 4.59 -0.85
CA ARG A 396 4.40 3.59 0.05
C ARG A 396 5.69 4.07 0.69
N MET A 397 6.14 3.35 1.71
CA MET A 397 7.48 3.54 2.24
C MET A 397 8.55 2.95 1.31
N SER A 398 9.73 3.55 1.33
CA SER A 398 10.95 3.11 0.66
C SER A 398 12.11 3.30 1.66
N GLY A 399 12.36 2.28 2.46
CA GLY A 399 13.17 2.43 3.67
C GLY A 399 12.52 3.40 4.65
N ASP A 400 13.26 4.43 5.04
CA ASP A 400 12.79 5.51 5.92
C ASP A 400 12.19 6.72 5.16
N GLN A 401 12.03 6.60 3.85
CA GLN A 401 11.45 7.64 2.99
C GLN A 401 10.01 7.28 2.61
N LEU A 402 9.16 8.29 2.44
CA LEU A 402 7.84 8.15 1.86
C LEU A 402 7.90 8.47 0.37
N LEU A 403 7.52 7.53 -0.48
CA LEU A 403 7.31 7.81 -1.90
C LEU A 403 5.90 8.38 -2.11
N ALA A 404 5.82 9.42 -2.93
CA ALA A 404 4.58 10.07 -3.26
C ALA A 404 4.49 10.38 -4.76
N LEU A 405 3.28 10.32 -5.30
CA LEU A 405 2.95 10.88 -6.60
C LEU A 405 2.64 12.36 -6.43
N ARG A 406 3.31 13.20 -7.18
CA ARG A 406 2.97 14.60 -7.38
C ARG A 406 2.17 14.71 -8.67
N GLU A 407 0.90 14.95 -8.55
CA GLU A 407 -0.04 15.07 -9.66
C GLU A 407 -0.19 16.54 -10.06
N SER A 408 -0.41 16.80 -11.33
CA SER A 408 -0.74 18.12 -11.86
C SER A 408 -2.25 18.30 -11.90
N SER A 409 -2.79 19.31 -11.23
CA SER A 409 -4.22 19.62 -11.28
C SER A 409 -4.57 20.58 -12.42
N ASP A 410 -3.59 21.31 -12.95
CA ASP A 410 -3.75 22.24 -14.08
C ASP A 410 -3.41 21.58 -15.43
N HIS A 411 -2.92 20.33 -15.41
CA HIS A 411 -2.47 19.58 -16.60
C HIS A 411 -1.38 20.27 -17.42
N ILE A 412 -0.68 21.23 -16.83
CA ILE A 412 0.43 21.98 -17.43
C ILE A 412 1.72 21.74 -16.66
N THR A 413 1.62 21.73 -15.34
CA THR A 413 2.74 21.47 -14.45
C THR A 413 3.16 20.00 -14.54
N PRO A 414 4.45 19.66 -14.71
CA PRO A 414 4.86 18.26 -14.78
C PRO A 414 4.48 17.46 -13.55
N MET A 415 4.00 16.25 -13.75
CA MET A 415 3.84 15.26 -12.70
C MET A 415 5.18 14.75 -12.18
N GLY A 416 5.19 14.11 -11.04
CA GLY A 416 6.44 13.56 -10.51
C GLY A 416 6.25 12.40 -9.53
N LEU A 417 7.23 11.48 -9.54
CA LEU A 417 7.49 10.58 -8.44
C LEU A 417 8.50 11.26 -7.53
N VAL A 418 8.14 11.50 -6.28
CA VAL A 418 8.99 12.18 -5.31
C VAL A 418 9.23 11.30 -4.07
N SER A 419 10.38 11.49 -3.45
CA SER A 419 10.74 10.89 -2.16
C SER A 419 10.72 11.98 -1.10
N LEU A 420 9.94 11.79 -0.05
CA LEU A 420 9.75 12.69 1.06
C LEU A 420 10.43 12.12 2.29
N ASN A 421 11.30 12.88 2.93
CA ASN A 421 11.96 12.45 4.17
C ASN A 421 11.12 12.87 5.39
N PRO A 422 10.51 11.91 6.13
CA PRO A 422 9.64 12.23 7.26
C PRO A 422 10.33 12.95 8.42
N ARG A 423 11.65 12.77 8.57
CA ARG A 423 12.42 13.39 9.68
C ARG A 423 12.85 14.80 9.35
N THR A 424 13.37 15.02 8.16
CA THR A 424 13.93 16.33 7.77
C THR A 424 12.93 17.23 7.06
N GLY A 425 11.90 16.66 6.43
CA GLY A 425 10.96 17.37 5.55
C GLY A 425 11.53 17.62 4.14
N LYS A 426 12.71 17.05 3.83
CA LYS A 426 13.32 17.22 2.50
C LYS A 426 12.55 16.40 1.46
N GLU A 427 12.22 17.05 0.36
CA GLU A 427 11.73 16.41 -0.85
C GLU A 427 12.90 16.16 -1.81
N THR A 428 12.88 15.01 -2.47
CA THR A 428 13.84 14.65 -3.52
C THR A 428 13.08 14.11 -4.70
N PRO A 429 13.11 14.77 -5.87
CA PRO A 429 12.45 14.27 -7.06
C PRO A 429 13.18 13.02 -7.58
N TYR A 430 12.38 12.00 -7.93
CA TYR A 430 12.85 10.77 -8.58
C TYR A 430 12.60 10.82 -10.08
N LEU A 431 11.38 11.16 -10.49
CA LEU A 431 11.00 11.31 -11.89
C LEU A 431 10.12 12.54 -12.06
N TYR A 432 10.27 13.26 -13.17
CA TYR A 432 9.32 14.23 -13.70
C TYR A 432 8.83 13.72 -15.05
N PHE A 433 7.53 13.75 -15.26
CA PHE A 433 6.90 13.23 -16.48
C PHE A 433 5.55 13.89 -16.74
N ASP A 434 5.05 13.71 -17.95
CA ASP A 434 3.70 14.03 -18.34
C ASP A 434 3.00 12.75 -18.80
N LEU A 435 1.71 12.66 -18.56
CA LEU A 435 0.85 11.60 -19.08
C LEU A 435 -0.02 12.15 -20.22
N PRO A 436 -0.39 11.29 -21.21
CA PRO A 436 -1.40 11.65 -22.18
C PRO A 436 -2.70 12.07 -21.48
N THR A 437 -3.44 13.00 -22.05
CA THR A 437 -4.70 13.53 -21.49
C THR A 437 -5.69 12.41 -21.13
N GLU A 438 -5.76 11.39 -21.96
CA GLU A 438 -6.65 10.23 -21.80
C GLU A 438 -6.23 9.30 -20.63
N ALA A 439 -5.05 9.55 -20.06
CA ALA A 439 -4.49 8.73 -18.96
C ALA A 439 -4.59 9.41 -17.59
N TRP A 440 -5.07 10.64 -17.52
CA TRP A 440 -5.13 11.38 -16.25
C TRP A 440 -6.02 10.72 -15.20
N THR A 441 -7.08 10.04 -15.64
CA THR A 441 -7.94 9.27 -14.72
C THR A 441 -7.22 8.11 -14.04
N LEU A 442 -6.06 7.69 -14.54
CA LEU A 442 -5.26 6.60 -13.94
C LEU A 442 -4.45 7.05 -12.71
N THR A 443 -4.36 8.36 -12.43
CA THR A 443 -3.57 8.89 -11.32
C THR A 443 -4.28 8.84 -9.97
N ASP A 444 -5.59 8.61 -9.96
CA ASP A 444 -6.38 8.46 -8.74
C ASP A 444 -6.11 7.10 -8.08
N PRO A 445 -5.46 7.06 -6.91
CA PRO A 445 -5.10 5.81 -6.24
C PRO A 445 -6.32 5.06 -5.65
N THR A 446 -7.48 5.71 -5.54
CA THR A 446 -8.70 5.07 -5.05
C THR A 446 -9.33 4.19 -6.12
N LEU A 447 -9.23 4.61 -7.37
CA LEU A 447 -9.82 3.95 -8.53
C LEU A 447 -8.84 3.02 -9.27
N ASN A 448 -7.54 3.22 -9.11
CA ASN A 448 -6.52 2.57 -9.90
C ASN A 448 -5.41 1.95 -9.04
N ASP A 449 -4.69 1.01 -9.63
CA ASP A 449 -3.46 0.48 -9.05
C ASP A 449 -2.29 1.41 -9.41
N ILE A 450 -1.53 1.88 -8.41
CA ILE A 450 -0.29 2.63 -8.64
C ILE A 450 0.86 1.86 -7.99
N VAL A 451 1.81 1.40 -8.81
CA VAL A 451 2.93 0.57 -8.36
C VAL A 451 4.26 1.23 -8.71
N VAL A 452 5.13 1.34 -7.71
CA VAL A 452 6.51 1.82 -7.91
C VAL A 452 7.47 0.66 -7.71
N GLN A 453 8.31 0.41 -8.71
CA GLN A 453 9.32 -0.64 -8.65
C GLN A 453 10.53 -0.29 -9.51
N ASN A 454 11.73 -0.36 -8.91
CA ASN A 454 13.02 -0.19 -9.57
C ASN A 454 13.09 1.11 -10.39
N GLY A 455 12.79 2.25 -9.76
CA GLY A 455 12.81 3.59 -10.36
C GLY A 455 11.76 3.83 -11.45
N ARG A 456 10.72 3.00 -11.51
CA ARG A 456 9.59 3.13 -12.45
C ARG A 456 8.28 3.26 -11.67
N ILE A 457 7.34 4.01 -12.22
CA ILE A 457 5.97 4.09 -11.71
C ILE A 457 5.01 3.57 -12.77
N PHE A 458 4.04 2.75 -12.35
CA PHE A 458 3.03 2.15 -13.20
C PHE A 458 1.66 2.54 -12.69
N PHE A 459 0.76 2.86 -13.61
CA PHE A 459 -0.64 3.21 -13.39
C PHE A 459 -1.49 2.18 -14.11
N GLY A 460 -2.46 1.57 -13.45
CA GLY A 460 -3.30 0.54 -14.05
C GLY A 460 -4.73 0.61 -13.59
N THR A 461 -5.69 0.59 -14.53
CA THR A 461 -7.10 0.57 -14.19
C THR A 461 -7.51 -0.74 -13.50
N LYS A 462 -8.48 -0.66 -12.59
CA LYS A 462 -9.11 -1.84 -11.97
C LYS A 462 -10.28 -2.38 -12.81
N GLN A 463 -10.76 -1.59 -13.76
CA GLN A 463 -11.84 -1.98 -14.67
C GLN A 463 -11.55 -1.45 -16.07
N ALA A 464 -11.73 -2.28 -17.08
CA ALA A 464 -11.70 -1.88 -18.49
C ALA A 464 -13.11 -1.93 -19.06
N SER A 465 -13.48 -0.91 -19.83
CA SER A 465 -14.75 -0.85 -20.53
C SER A 465 -14.50 -0.60 -22.02
N GLY A 466 -15.10 -1.40 -22.87
CA GLY A 466 -15.10 -1.16 -24.30
C GLY A 466 -15.97 0.06 -24.67
N PRO A 467 -15.92 0.51 -25.92
CA PRO A 467 -16.68 1.66 -26.38
C PRO A 467 -18.19 1.46 -26.16
N SER A 468 -18.92 2.54 -25.94
CA SER A 468 -20.39 2.51 -25.79
C SER A 468 -21.09 2.03 -27.04
N HIS A 469 -20.52 2.32 -28.22
CA HIS A 469 -21.08 1.95 -29.51
C HIS A 469 -20.00 1.40 -30.46
N ALA A 470 -20.35 0.41 -31.28
CA ALA A 470 -19.42 -0.29 -32.20
C ALA A 470 -18.70 0.62 -33.24
N LYS A 471 -19.12 1.89 -33.39
CA LYS A 471 -18.48 2.87 -34.27
C LYS A 471 -17.51 3.81 -33.55
N GLU A 472 -17.48 3.80 -32.22
CA GLU A 472 -16.55 4.58 -31.40
C GLU A 472 -15.29 3.75 -31.18
N LYS A 473 -14.15 4.35 -31.38
CA LYS A 473 -12.89 3.78 -30.87
C LYS A 473 -12.72 4.27 -29.44
N ALA A 474 -12.83 3.38 -28.45
CA ALA A 474 -12.40 3.70 -27.13
C ALA A 474 -10.88 3.75 -27.12
N TRP A 475 -10.34 4.93 -26.94
CA TRP A 475 -8.96 5.11 -26.52
C TRP A 475 -8.94 5.11 -25.02
N GLU A 476 -8.78 3.96 -24.43
CA GLU A 476 -8.61 3.82 -22.99
C GLU A 476 -7.25 3.18 -22.72
N TRP A 477 -6.46 3.86 -21.93
CA TRP A 477 -5.23 3.30 -21.41
C TRP A 477 -5.56 2.38 -20.25
N LEU A 478 -5.23 1.11 -20.37
CA LEU A 478 -5.42 0.13 -19.32
C LEU A 478 -4.25 0.11 -18.33
N VAL A 479 -3.04 0.26 -18.84
CA VAL A 479 -1.83 0.37 -18.02
C VAL A 479 -0.82 1.29 -18.71
N LEU A 480 -0.23 2.19 -17.94
CA LEU A 480 0.90 3.02 -18.35
C LEU A 480 2.07 2.85 -17.38
N GLY A 481 3.28 2.91 -17.89
CA GLY A 481 4.49 2.88 -17.10
C GLY A 481 5.45 3.99 -17.50
N VAL A 482 6.03 4.66 -16.52
CA VAL A 482 7.03 5.70 -16.69
C VAL A 482 8.34 5.29 -16.03
N GLY A 483 9.43 5.49 -16.70
CA GLY A 483 10.77 5.26 -16.19
C GLY A 483 11.73 6.37 -16.60
N SER A 484 12.96 6.35 -16.08
CA SER A 484 13.99 7.32 -16.43
C SER A 484 14.27 7.31 -17.93
N ALA A 485 14.55 8.47 -18.50
CA ALA A 485 14.89 8.64 -19.91
C ALA A 485 16.28 8.10 -20.31
N GLY A 486 17.05 7.56 -19.35
CA GLY A 486 18.37 6.97 -19.59
C GLY A 486 19.46 7.80 -18.96
#